data_604f1d7599236dd475e3a31e8af6ae5b
#
_entry.id   604f1d7599236dd475e3a31e8af6ae5b
#
_cell.length_a   1.000
_cell.length_b   1.000
_cell.length_c   1.000
_cell.angle_alpha   90.00
_cell.angle_beta   90.00
_cell.angle_gamma   90.00
#
_symmetry.space_group_name_H-M   'P 1'
#
loop_
_entity.id
_entity.type
_entity.pdbx_description
1 polymer ?
#
loop_
_entity_poly.entity_id
_entity_poly.type
_entity_poly.pdbx_seq_one_letter_code
_entity_poly.pdbx_strand_id
1 'polypeptide(L)'
;MTTSDVVVRASTYGKTPTELAARVNDFTRGERARRGIRAFLPFFGAGCALLVVPPHVVWLATWTTVGIVFGRKRYRQEREFVSISGKCPDCQKAEDLKPPESLPAIQRCSACGAFLKLEYPA
;
A
#
# COMPACT_ATOMS: atom_id res chain seq x y z
N MET A 1 -9.71 13.81 2.40
CA MET A 1 -9.01 12.95 1.42
C MET A 1 -8.83 13.72 0.13
N THR A 2 -7.60 13.90 -0.30
CA THR A 2 -7.25 14.68 -1.49
C THR A 2 -6.66 13.74 -2.52
N THR A 3 -7.21 13.76 -3.75
CA THR A 3 -6.69 12.96 -4.86
C THR A 3 -5.75 13.84 -5.68
N SER A 4 -4.54 13.36 -5.94
CA SER A 4 -3.56 14.04 -6.77
C SER A 4 -2.95 13.08 -7.78
N ASP A 5 -2.47 13.65 -8.90
CA ASP A 5 -1.77 12.90 -9.92
C ASP A 5 -0.26 13.11 -9.72
N VAL A 6 0.48 12.03 -9.70
CA VAL A 6 1.94 12.04 -9.58
C VAL A 6 2.56 11.25 -10.71
N VAL A 7 3.79 11.61 -11.06
CA VAL A 7 4.56 10.88 -12.07
C VAL A 7 5.43 9.84 -11.38
N VAL A 8 5.39 8.62 -11.90
CA VAL A 8 6.21 7.51 -11.43
C VAL A 8 7.12 7.07 -12.56
N ARG A 9 8.39 6.87 -12.28
CA ARG A 9 9.34 6.36 -13.25
C ARG A 9 9.34 4.83 -13.24
N ALA A 10 9.11 4.22 -14.39
CA ALA A 10 9.30 2.80 -14.61
C ALA A 10 10.61 2.56 -15.32
N SER A 11 11.46 1.72 -14.76
CA SER A 11 12.73 1.33 -15.36
C SER A 11 12.83 -0.19 -15.47
N THR A 12 13.53 -0.63 -16.52
CA THR A 12 13.91 -2.04 -16.69
C THR A 12 15.35 -2.10 -17.17
N TYR A 13 15.98 -3.25 -16.99
CA TYR A 13 17.38 -3.43 -17.35
C TYR A 13 17.61 -3.24 -18.85
N GLY A 14 18.58 -2.40 -19.20
CA GLY A 14 18.98 -2.17 -20.58
C GLY A 14 18.02 -1.33 -21.44
N LYS A 15 16.97 -0.75 -20.85
CA LYS A 15 15.97 0.05 -21.57
C LYS A 15 15.87 1.47 -21.00
N THR A 16 15.45 2.40 -21.87
CA THR A 16 15.19 3.77 -21.45
C THR A 16 14.00 3.83 -20.50
N PRO A 17 14.12 4.47 -19.32
CA PRO A 17 13.01 4.60 -18.39
C PRO A 17 11.84 5.36 -19.00
N THR A 18 10.61 4.96 -18.66
CA THR A 18 9.38 5.65 -19.05
C THR A 18 8.70 6.27 -17.85
N GLU A 19 7.91 7.30 -18.07
CA GLU A 19 7.10 7.94 -17.05
C GLU A 19 5.68 7.39 -17.09
N LEU A 20 5.16 7.06 -15.90
CA LEU A 20 3.80 6.57 -15.73
C LEU A 20 2.99 7.60 -14.95
N ALA A 21 1.72 7.76 -15.32
CA ALA A 21 0.79 8.56 -14.55
C ALA A 21 0.20 7.72 -13.42
N ALA A 22 0.35 8.18 -12.20
CA ALA A 22 -0.21 7.54 -11.02
C ALA A 22 -1.19 8.47 -10.33
N ARG A 23 -2.33 7.93 -9.94
CA ARG A 23 -3.30 8.63 -9.12
C ARG A 23 -3.15 8.16 -7.68
N VAL A 24 -2.99 9.11 -6.77
CA VAL A 24 -2.82 8.84 -5.34
C VAL A 24 -3.84 9.59 -4.52
N ASN A 25 -4.23 9.01 -3.41
CA ASN A 25 -5.00 9.65 -2.37
C ASN A 25 -4.07 10.01 -1.22
N ASP A 26 -4.02 11.30 -0.88
CA ASP A 26 -3.30 11.80 0.27
C ASP A 26 -4.24 11.88 1.47
N PHE A 27 -3.79 11.41 2.62
CA PHE A 27 -4.57 11.37 3.85
C PHE A 27 -4.11 12.44 4.84
N THR A 28 -5.09 13.15 5.43
CA THR A 28 -4.82 14.06 6.55
C THR A 28 -4.52 13.28 7.83
N ARG A 29 -4.00 13.95 8.86
CA ARG A 29 -3.73 13.31 10.17
C ARG A 29 -4.99 12.69 10.78
N GLY A 30 -6.12 13.38 10.70
CA GLY A 30 -7.40 12.86 11.20
C GLY A 30 -7.87 11.60 10.46
N GLU A 31 -7.72 11.58 9.15
CA GLU A 31 -8.06 10.42 8.32
C GLU A 31 -7.12 9.24 8.60
N ARG A 32 -5.83 9.51 8.77
CA ARG A 32 -4.83 8.49 9.15
C ARG A 32 -5.16 7.86 10.50
N ALA A 33 -5.48 8.69 11.49
CA ALA A 33 -5.88 8.23 12.82
C ALA A 33 -7.15 7.37 12.75
N ARG A 34 -8.16 7.81 11.99
CA ARG A 34 -9.40 7.05 11.80
C ARG A 34 -9.15 5.69 11.15
N ARG A 35 -8.30 5.65 10.13
CA ARG A 35 -7.92 4.39 9.45
C ARG A 35 -7.17 3.44 10.39
N GLY A 36 -6.25 3.98 11.19
CA GLY A 36 -5.52 3.21 12.21
C GLY A 36 -6.46 2.61 13.25
N ILE A 37 -7.39 3.39 13.77
CA ILE A 37 -8.39 2.93 14.74
C ILE A 37 -9.30 1.88 14.13
N ARG A 38 -9.78 2.07 12.91
CA ARG A 38 -10.61 1.08 12.20
C ARG A 38 -9.88 -0.25 11.96
N ALA A 39 -8.58 -0.21 11.73
CA ALA A 39 -7.77 -1.42 11.59
C ALA A 39 -7.53 -2.11 12.96
N PHE A 40 -7.44 -1.34 14.03
CA PHE A 40 -7.22 -1.84 15.39
C PHE A 40 -8.47 -2.48 16.01
N LEU A 41 -9.64 -1.85 15.85
CA LEU A 41 -10.88 -2.25 16.54
C LEU A 41 -11.27 -3.72 16.35
N PRO A 42 -11.23 -4.34 15.14
CA PRO A 42 -11.59 -5.75 14.98
C PRO A 42 -10.70 -6.68 15.81
N PHE A 43 -9.41 -6.41 15.88
CA PHE A 43 -8.47 -7.23 16.65
C PHE A 43 -8.70 -7.08 18.15
N PHE A 44 -8.93 -5.87 18.62
CA PHE A 44 -9.26 -5.61 20.01
C PHE A 44 -10.59 -6.25 20.41
N GLY A 45 -11.61 -6.15 19.56
CA GLY A 45 -12.90 -6.80 19.76
C GLY A 45 -12.78 -8.31 19.82
N ALA A 46 -11.96 -8.93 18.95
CA ALA A 46 -11.70 -10.38 19.00
C ALA A 46 -11.00 -10.78 20.29
N GLY A 47 -10.04 -9.99 20.77
CA GLY A 47 -9.38 -10.22 22.07
C GLY A 47 -10.35 -10.15 23.24
N CYS A 48 -11.25 -9.17 23.24
CA CYS A 48 -12.31 -9.04 24.26
C CYS A 48 -13.29 -10.21 24.22
N ALA A 49 -13.68 -10.67 23.03
CA ALA A 49 -14.59 -11.83 22.87
C ALA A 49 -13.96 -13.12 23.39
N LEU A 50 -12.64 -13.27 23.27
CA LEU A 50 -11.91 -14.44 23.73
C LEU A 50 -11.58 -14.42 25.25
N LEU A 51 -11.96 -13.37 25.98
CA LEU A 51 -11.78 -13.29 27.43
C LEU A 51 -12.54 -14.40 28.17
N VAL A 52 -13.55 -14.99 27.55
CA VAL A 52 -14.30 -16.14 28.11
C VAL A 52 -13.46 -17.42 28.13
N VAL A 53 -12.45 -17.51 27.26
CA VAL A 53 -11.59 -18.70 27.11
C VAL A 53 -10.30 -18.51 27.92
N PRO A 54 -9.98 -19.37 28.90
CA PRO A 54 -8.70 -19.32 29.61
C PRO A 54 -7.53 -19.72 28.68
N PRO A 55 -6.35 -19.09 28.78
CA PRO A 55 -5.98 -17.96 29.65
C PRO A 55 -6.36 -16.60 29.04
N HIS A 56 -7.08 -15.79 29.81
CA HIS A 56 -7.64 -14.50 29.33
C HIS A 56 -6.56 -13.49 28.95
N VAL A 57 -5.53 -13.37 29.77
CA VAL A 57 -4.48 -12.36 29.62
C VAL A 57 -3.66 -12.61 28.35
N VAL A 58 -3.37 -13.86 28.03
CA VAL A 58 -2.60 -14.23 26.83
C VAL A 58 -3.35 -13.85 25.55
N TRP A 59 -4.64 -14.14 25.49
CA TRP A 59 -5.49 -13.81 24.35
C TRP A 59 -5.60 -12.30 24.15
N LEU A 60 -5.89 -11.57 25.23
CA LEU A 60 -6.00 -10.12 25.16
C LEU A 60 -4.68 -9.46 24.74
N ALA A 61 -3.56 -9.86 25.34
CA ALA A 61 -2.25 -9.34 25.02
C ALA A 61 -1.87 -9.61 23.56
N THR A 62 -2.10 -10.83 23.07
CA THR A 62 -1.79 -11.23 21.69
C THR A 62 -2.59 -10.42 20.67
N TRP A 63 -3.91 -10.37 20.81
CA TRP A 63 -4.78 -9.67 19.89
C TRP A 63 -4.60 -8.15 19.94
N THR A 64 -4.35 -7.59 21.12
CA THR A 64 -4.04 -6.16 21.25
C THR A 64 -2.73 -5.81 20.55
N THR A 65 -1.70 -6.63 20.72
CA THR A 65 -0.39 -6.43 20.04
C THR A 65 -0.54 -6.49 18.53
N VAL A 66 -1.25 -7.48 18.00
CA VAL A 66 -1.53 -7.61 16.57
C VAL A 66 -2.29 -6.39 16.06
N GLY A 67 -3.32 -5.95 16.79
CA GLY A 67 -4.10 -4.76 16.44
C GLY A 67 -3.27 -3.48 16.43
N ILE A 68 -2.37 -3.30 17.38
CA ILE A 68 -1.45 -2.14 17.42
C ILE A 68 -0.53 -2.15 16.21
N VAL A 69 0.03 -3.29 15.85
CA VAL A 69 0.91 -3.40 14.67
C VAL A 69 0.18 -3.02 13.38
N PHE A 70 -0.99 -3.57 13.15
CA PHE A 70 -1.80 -3.24 11.97
C PHE A 70 -2.30 -1.80 11.98
N GLY A 71 -2.77 -1.29 13.12
CA GLY A 71 -3.20 0.09 13.25
C GLY A 71 -2.08 1.09 13.00
N ARG A 72 -0.89 0.80 13.50
CA ARG A 72 0.29 1.62 13.27
C ARG A 72 0.73 1.61 11.81
N LYS A 73 0.67 0.45 11.16
CA LYS A 73 0.95 0.32 9.72
C LYS A 73 0.00 1.22 8.91
N ARG A 74 -1.28 1.18 9.20
CA ARG A 74 -2.29 2.02 8.52
C ARG A 74 -2.11 3.51 8.83
N TYR A 75 -1.79 3.86 10.06
CA TYR A 75 -1.54 5.25 10.44
C TYR A 75 -0.33 5.85 9.70
N ARG A 76 0.74 5.06 9.50
CA ARG A 76 1.94 5.51 8.80
C ARG A 76 1.76 5.68 7.30
N GLN A 77 0.73 5.09 6.74
CA GLN A 77 0.44 5.19 5.31
C GLN A 77 -0.13 6.57 4.99
N GLU A 78 0.72 7.45 4.46
CA GLU A 78 0.35 8.82 4.11
C GLU A 78 -0.37 8.90 2.77
N ARG A 79 -0.04 8.00 1.85
CA ARG A 79 -0.57 7.96 0.50
C ARG A 79 -1.01 6.56 0.13
N GLU A 80 -2.04 6.50 -0.67
CA GLU A 80 -2.52 5.26 -1.27
C GLU A 80 -2.57 5.42 -2.79
N PHE A 81 -1.87 4.53 -3.49
CA PHE A 81 -1.93 4.50 -4.95
C PHE A 81 -3.25 3.87 -5.39
N VAL A 82 -4.04 4.63 -6.14
CA VAL A 82 -5.34 4.17 -6.66
C VAL A 82 -5.16 3.48 -8.00
N SER A 83 -4.37 4.07 -8.89
CA SER A 83 -4.11 3.52 -10.22
C SER A 83 -2.76 3.99 -10.74
N ILE A 84 -2.10 3.15 -11.50
CA ILE A 84 -0.89 3.48 -12.24
C ILE A 84 -1.09 3.01 -13.67
N SER A 85 -0.91 3.91 -14.63
CA SER A 85 -1.05 3.61 -16.05
C SER A 85 0.07 4.28 -16.85
N GLY A 86 0.45 3.66 -17.93
CA GLY A 86 1.47 4.19 -18.83
C GLY A 86 2.07 3.12 -19.73
N LYS A 87 3.12 3.47 -20.46
CA LYS A 87 3.78 2.58 -21.39
C LYS A 87 4.89 1.78 -20.71
N CYS A 88 4.92 0.49 -20.96
CA CYS A 88 6.03 -0.36 -20.55
C CYS A 88 7.33 0.09 -21.27
N PRO A 89 8.47 0.23 -20.56
CA PRO A 89 9.72 0.61 -21.19
C PRO A 89 10.29 -0.43 -22.16
N ASP A 90 9.87 -1.68 -22.06
CA ASP A 90 10.33 -2.77 -22.92
C ASP A 90 9.44 -2.97 -24.15
N CYS A 91 8.15 -3.26 -23.97
CA CYS A 91 7.23 -3.56 -25.07
C CYS A 91 6.47 -2.33 -25.61
N GLN A 92 6.56 -1.19 -24.97
CA GLN A 92 5.90 0.07 -25.35
C GLN A 92 4.36 0.01 -25.42
N LYS A 93 3.74 -1.03 -24.85
CA LYS A 93 2.28 -1.10 -24.72
C LYS A 93 1.79 -0.30 -23.53
N ALA A 94 0.73 0.48 -23.75
CA ALA A 94 0.03 1.14 -22.67
C ALA A 94 -0.72 0.09 -21.82
N GLU A 95 -0.51 0.14 -20.51
CA GLU A 95 -1.02 -0.87 -19.59
C GLU A 95 -1.34 -0.26 -18.23
N ASP A 96 -2.37 -0.80 -17.59
CA ASP A 96 -2.69 -0.47 -16.22
C ASP A 96 -1.99 -1.45 -15.28
N LEU A 97 -1.15 -0.90 -14.40
CA LEU A 97 -0.43 -1.70 -13.42
C LEU A 97 -1.19 -1.76 -12.10
N LYS A 98 -1.00 -2.85 -11.38
CA LYS A 98 -1.54 -2.97 -10.03
C LYS A 98 -0.91 -1.91 -9.12
N PRO A 99 -1.71 -1.09 -8.42
CA PRO A 99 -1.16 -0.09 -7.53
C PRO A 99 -0.37 -0.72 -6.38
N PRO A 100 0.91 -0.34 -6.17
CA PRO A 100 1.72 -0.82 -5.07
C PRO A 100 1.32 -0.15 -3.75
N GLU A 101 1.67 -0.77 -2.63
CA GLU A 101 1.47 -0.16 -1.31
C GLU A 101 2.44 1.00 -1.07
N SER A 102 3.64 0.92 -1.61
CA SER A 102 4.69 1.93 -1.46
C SER A 102 5.70 1.85 -2.59
N LEU A 103 6.43 2.94 -2.82
CA LEU A 103 7.58 2.97 -3.73
C LEU A 103 8.90 2.97 -2.92
N PRO A 104 9.99 2.40 -3.41
CA PRO A 104 10.11 1.69 -4.69
C PRO A 104 9.41 0.31 -4.68
N ALA A 105 8.92 -0.11 -5.83
CA ALA A 105 8.27 -1.40 -6.01
C ALA A 105 8.72 -2.08 -7.29
N ILE A 106 8.70 -3.39 -7.31
CA ILE A 106 9.02 -4.18 -8.50
C ILE A 106 7.74 -4.89 -8.93
N GLN A 107 7.36 -4.69 -10.19
CA GLN A 107 6.20 -5.32 -10.79
C GLN A 107 6.56 -5.95 -12.12
N ARG A 108 5.73 -6.87 -12.57
CA ARG A 108 5.91 -7.56 -13.83
C ARG A 108 4.92 -7.03 -14.86
N CYS A 109 5.40 -6.72 -16.05
CA CYS A 109 4.54 -6.38 -17.17
C CYS A 109 3.72 -7.61 -17.60
N SER A 110 2.40 -7.46 -17.72
CA SER A 110 1.53 -8.57 -18.14
C SER A 110 1.65 -8.89 -19.64
N ALA A 111 2.09 -7.93 -20.45
CA ALA A 111 2.23 -8.11 -21.90
C ALA A 111 3.55 -8.81 -22.29
N CYS A 112 4.69 -8.37 -21.75
CA CYS A 112 6.00 -8.89 -22.11
C CYS A 112 6.70 -9.69 -21.01
N GLY A 113 6.19 -9.64 -19.78
CA GLY A 113 6.76 -10.33 -18.62
C GLY A 113 8.03 -9.71 -18.05
N ALA A 114 8.45 -8.52 -18.52
CA ALA A 114 9.62 -7.83 -18.00
C ALA A 114 9.38 -7.33 -16.58
N PHE A 115 10.42 -7.37 -15.74
CA PHE A 115 10.38 -6.78 -14.42
C PHE A 115 10.57 -5.28 -14.50
N LEU A 116 9.63 -4.53 -13.92
CA LEU A 116 9.64 -3.08 -13.89
C LEU A 116 9.91 -2.59 -12.48
N LYS A 117 10.92 -1.75 -12.32
CA LYS A 117 11.18 -1.05 -11.08
C LYS A 117 10.45 0.27 -11.11
N LEU A 118 9.50 0.45 -10.20
CA LEU A 118 8.74 1.68 -10.04
C LEU A 118 9.34 2.50 -8.92
N GLU A 119 9.65 3.77 -9.22
CA GLU A 119 10.22 4.70 -8.26
C GLU A 119 9.77 6.13 -8.55
N TYR A 120 9.91 7.01 -7.58
CA TYR A 120 9.70 8.43 -7.83
C TYR A 120 10.79 8.97 -8.76
N PRO A 121 10.47 9.88 -9.69
CA PRO A 121 11.48 10.53 -10.52
C PRO A 121 12.44 11.32 -9.62
N ALA A 122 13.71 11.22 -9.94
CA ALA A 122 14.75 11.93 -9.21
C ALA A 122 14.71 13.45 -9.52
#